data_792b2433e32d4a34345567bca868a5ea
#
_entry.id   792b2433e32d4a34345567bca868a5ea
#
_cell.length_a   1.000
_cell.length_b   1.000
_cell.length_c   1.000
_cell.angle_alpha   90.00
_cell.angle_beta   90.00
_cell.angle_gamma   90.00
#
_symmetry.space_group_name_H-M   'P 1'
#
loop_
_entity.id
_entity.type
_entity.pdbx_description
1 polymer ?
#
loop_
_entity_poly.entity_id
_entity_poly.type
_entity_poly.pdbx_seq_one_letter_code
_entity_poly.pdbx_strand_id
1 'polypeptide(L)'
;RGSHALPVISIGTEEQQKEIKKAQKYAAVGCWNTAADLFHTQTRTITDSAELWHSVGLCRAWDGDEVQAAEALHRAAQLYTDFPASVECETLAQLFDRFNTTDLIDICTYEAKVESVGRLLTLLDEQPRFLRFDVPKQTEGEAPPPVAAFQILDRPQINGPDFSQLSLDSIPKFQAHISVYDADQEAGEPASLYLTGDRGVDLEEARSLLESAAAGCISWRTDKTQPEVTGAVPAEAQPLRWTWSLPKNLPITRTRDLRNQQWKRIFSETWPNASLKALGGKSPTEAANDPRHKVALAAAIYVLDGHCQQQNHNLDLAAYLAKFGVESLPPLEVDESTQLNQLSVMQMHRLPIEKLSDPQLVSVVNRALLTRHEGFLYKALKVAFTRPACEEHMDLQRCLRAMVELCAGDGRRDEALQYVEIARGKPSQDVSQFEYQWNWDMTELALRLEDPSDPALKPLLDRFVHYYSPKVPQMRGYIEQMLSTYGVPSPWESISIVTSASASVTSAVWSPNAPAPAASPSKLWLPGE
;
A
#
# COMPACT_ATOMS: atom_id res chain seq x y z
N ARG A 1 1.34 17.71 9.35
CA ARG A 1 1.79 18.98 8.73
C ARG A 1 2.93 19.55 9.56
N GLY A 2 4.03 20.07 8.91
CA GLY A 2 5.16 20.66 9.62
C GLY A 2 6.01 19.66 10.40
N SER A 3 6.17 18.43 9.89
CA SER A 3 6.94 17.39 10.57
C SER A 3 8.45 17.46 10.34
N HIS A 4 8.92 18.25 9.36
CA HIS A 4 10.34 18.43 9.11
C HIS A 4 10.88 19.68 9.81
N ALA A 5 12.09 19.59 10.36
CA ALA A 5 12.80 20.76 10.84
C ALA A 5 13.29 21.58 9.64
N LEU A 6 13.17 22.91 9.71
CA LEU A 6 13.86 23.76 8.75
C LEU A 6 15.38 23.67 8.97
N PRO A 7 16.19 23.68 7.91
CA PRO A 7 17.65 23.67 8.05
C PRO A 7 18.14 24.93 8.74
N VAL A 8 19.27 24.80 9.44
CA VAL A 8 19.91 25.94 10.13
C VAL A 8 20.63 26.82 9.11
N ILE A 9 20.24 28.06 9.01
CA ILE A 9 20.82 29.04 8.09
C ILE A 9 21.73 29.99 8.88
N SER A 10 23.05 29.86 8.72
CA SER A 10 24.04 30.63 9.46
C SER A 10 24.77 31.72 8.64
N ILE A 11 24.41 31.86 7.36
CA ILE A 11 25.06 32.79 6.41
C ILE A 11 24.26 34.08 6.26
N GLY A 12 24.92 35.15 5.78
CA GLY A 12 24.29 36.45 5.51
C GLY A 12 24.68 37.52 6.55
N THR A 13 24.33 38.77 6.22
CA THR A 13 24.50 39.94 7.10
C THR A 13 23.54 39.90 8.29
N GLU A 14 23.77 40.75 9.30
CA GLU A 14 22.83 40.84 10.45
C GLU A 14 21.39 41.18 10.02
N GLU A 15 21.24 42.02 9.00
CA GLU A 15 19.94 42.39 8.47
C GLU A 15 19.26 41.20 7.77
N GLN A 16 20.00 40.46 6.96
CA GLN A 16 19.52 39.22 6.31
C GLN A 16 19.14 38.16 7.35
N GLN A 17 19.98 37.96 8.37
CA GLN A 17 19.69 37.06 9.49
C GLN A 17 18.41 37.43 10.25
N LYS A 18 18.11 38.73 10.39
CA LYS A 18 16.88 39.21 11.00
C LYS A 18 15.64 38.82 10.15
N GLU A 19 15.71 38.99 8.85
CA GLU A 19 14.63 38.57 7.94
C GLU A 19 14.47 37.04 7.87
N ILE A 20 15.57 36.27 7.88
CA ILE A 20 15.56 34.80 7.98
C ILE A 20 14.86 34.34 9.26
N LYS A 21 15.22 34.91 10.42
CA LYS A 21 14.55 34.61 11.69
C LYS A 21 13.06 35.00 11.69
N LYS A 22 12.68 36.04 10.99
CA LYS A 22 11.29 36.40 10.78
C LYS A 22 10.55 35.35 9.97
N ALA A 23 11.14 34.88 8.87
CA ALA A 23 10.58 33.78 8.06
C ALA A 23 10.40 32.50 8.89
N GLN A 24 11.42 32.11 9.69
CA GLN A 24 11.33 30.96 10.60
C GLN A 24 10.18 31.09 11.60
N LYS A 25 9.91 32.30 12.15
CA LYS A 25 8.77 32.55 13.04
C LYS A 25 7.42 32.35 12.33
N TYR A 26 7.29 32.81 11.07
CA TYR A 26 6.08 32.56 10.27
C TYR A 26 5.88 31.06 10.01
N ALA A 27 6.93 30.36 9.64
CA ALA A 27 6.86 28.90 9.45
C ALA A 27 6.44 28.16 10.73
N ALA A 28 6.97 28.57 11.88
CA ALA A 28 6.65 27.95 13.17
C ALA A 28 5.17 28.10 13.58
N VAL A 29 4.46 29.13 13.08
CA VAL A 29 3.03 29.32 13.32
C VAL A 29 2.14 28.88 12.16
N GLY A 30 2.70 28.18 11.16
CA GLY A 30 1.96 27.64 10.03
C GLY A 30 1.67 28.62 8.88
N CYS A 31 2.25 29.82 8.91
CA CYS A 31 2.15 30.81 7.82
C CYS A 31 3.19 30.51 6.73
N TRP A 32 3.10 29.32 6.12
CA TRP A 32 4.14 28.74 5.27
C TRP A 32 4.36 29.52 3.97
N ASN A 33 3.29 29.97 3.31
CA ASN A 33 3.43 30.79 2.10
C ASN A 33 4.23 32.07 2.36
N THR A 34 3.88 32.81 3.43
CA THR A 34 4.62 34.03 3.82
C THR A 34 6.07 33.71 4.17
N ALA A 35 6.33 32.60 4.87
CA ALA A 35 7.68 32.17 5.18
C ALA A 35 8.49 31.84 3.91
N ALA A 36 7.90 31.11 2.96
CA ALA A 36 8.52 30.79 1.68
C ALA A 36 8.89 32.04 0.90
N ASP A 37 8.00 33.05 0.82
CA ASP A 37 8.26 34.32 0.12
C ASP A 37 9.42 35.09 0.75
N LEU A 38 9.47 35.12 2.07
CA LEU A 38 10.59 35.76 2.80
C LEU A 38 11.91 35.03 2.55
N PHE A 39 11.95 33.69 2.66
CA PHE A 39 13.13 32.92 2.33
C PHE A 39 13.55 33.11 0.86
N HIS A 40 12.60 33.03 -0.08
CA HIS A 40 12.86 33.23 -1.51
C HIS A 40 13.40 34.63 -1.81
N THR A 41 12.94 35.65 -1.08
CA THR A 41 13.51 37.01 -1.22
C THR A 41 15.00 37.03 -0.86
N GLN A 42 15.40 36.27 0.18
CA GLN A 42 16.82 36.19 0.57
C GLN A 42 17.67 35.41 -0.45
N THR A 43 17.10 34.43 -1.19
CA THR A 43 17.86 33.70 -2.21
C THR A 43 18.32 34.59 -3.38
N ARG A 44 17.72 35.78 -3.57
CA ARG A 44 18.13 36.73 -4.61
C ARG A 44 19.47 37.41 -4.28
N THR A 45 19.80 37.53 -3.01
CA THR A 45 21.04 38.16 -2.53
C THR A 45 22.05 37.15 -2.01
N ILE A 46 21.59 36.00 -1.54
CA ILE A 46 22.39 34.86 -1.06
C ILE A 46 22.08 33.71 -2.03
N THR A 47 22.71 33.75 -3.23
CA THR A 47 22.34 32.89 -4.37
C THR A 47 22.75 31.43 -4.24
N ASP A 48 23.73 31.13 -3.41
CA ASP A 48 24.39 29.84 -3.24
C ASP A 48 24.12 29.14 -1.90
N SER A 49 23.07 29.60 -1.16
CA SER A 49 22.63 28.89 0.03
C SER A 49 21.66 27.77 -0.29
N ALA A 50 22.13 26.54 -0.11
CA ALA A 50 21.32 25.34 -0.18
C ALA A 50 20.20 25.36 0.87
N GLU A 51 20.52 25.80 2.11
CA GLU A 51 19.60 25.82 3.24
C GLU A 51 18.42 26.78 3.03
N LEU A 52 18.67 27.93 2.38
CA LEU A 52 17.59 28.84 2.00
C LEU A 52 16.65 28.22 0.99
N TRP A 53 17.17 27.64 -0.10
CA TRP A 53 16.36 26.96 -1.10
C TRP A 53 15.62 25.75 -0.51
N HIS A 54 16.26 24.98 0.38
CA HIS A 54 15.62 23.88 1.10
C HIS A 54 14.46 24.41 1.96
N SER A 55 14.65 25.53 2.67
CA SER A 55 13.58 26.15 3.49
C SER A 55 12.42 26.64 2.62
N VAL A 56 12.69 27.23 1.45
CA VAL A 56 11.63 27.58 0.47
C VAL A 56 10.86 26.35 0.07
N GLY A 57 11.56 25.29 -0.33
CA GLY A 57 10.95 24.04 -0.79
C GLY A 57 10.05 23.39 0.25
N LEU A 58 10.51 23.28 1.52
CA LEU A 58 9.71 22.72 2.60
C LEU A 58 8.47 23.59 2.89
N CYS A 59 8.62 24.91 2.94
CA CYS A 59 7.49 25.80 3.19
C CYS A 59 6.45 25.74 2.06
N ARG A 60 6.88 25.68 0.78
CA ARG A 60 5.98 25.50 -0.37
C ARG A 60 5.27 24.15 -0.32
N ALA A 61 5.99 23.07 0.03
CA ALA A 61 5.39 21.76 0.20
C ALA A 61 4.30 21.71 1.28
N TRP A 62 4.53 22.37 2.41
CA TRP A 62 3.54 22.45 3.49
C TRP A 62 2.33 23.32 3.13
N ASP A 63 2.53 24.31 2.27
CA ASP A 63 1.45 25.15 1.73
C ASP A 63 0.63 24.44 0.64
N GLY A 64 1.15 23.36 0.07
CA GLY A 64 0.53 22.57 -1.01
C GLY A 64 0.93 22.99 -2.42
N ASP A 65 1.92 23.85 -2.56
CA ASP A 65 2.50 24.24 -3.86
C ASP A 65 3.61 23.27 -4.26
N GLU A 66 3.22 22.12 -4.81
CA GLU A 66 4.14 21.04 -5.19
C GLU A 66 5.14 21.47 -6.26
N VAL A 67 4.74 22.35 -7.20
CA VAL A 67 5.60 22.79 -8.31
C VAL A 67 6.74 23.66 -7.81
N GLN A 68 6.45 24.71 -7.04
CA GLN A 68 7.49 25.56 -6.47
C GLN A 68 8.31 24.83 -5.42
N ALA A 69 7.71 23.86 -4.69
CA ALA A 69 8.46 23.01 -3.79
C ALA A 69 9.52 22.18 -4.50
N ALA A 70 9.14 21.51 -5.61
CA ALA A 70 10.07 20.70 -6.40
C ALA A 70 11.21 21.54 -6.98
N GLU A 71 10.90 22.69 -7.61
CA GLU A 71 11.92 23.59 -8.16
C GLU A 71 12.95 24.04 -7.10
N ALA A 72 12.45 24.45 -5.93
CA ALA A 72 13.31 24.91 -4.84
C ALA A 72 14.17 23.77 -4.28
N LEU A 73 13.59 22.56 -4.13
CA LEU A 73 14.32 21.39 -3.60
C LEU A 73 15.36 20.86 -4.59
N HIS A 74 15.07 20.82 -5.90
CA HIS A 74 16.08 20.53 -6.92
C HIS A 74 17.25 21.51 -6.86
N ARG A 75 16.94 22.80 -6.70
CA ARG A 75 17.98 23.83 -6.56
C ARG A 75 18.80 23.64 -5.29
N ALA A 76 18.17 23.32 -4.17
CA ALA A 76 18.86 23.01 -2.92
C ALA A 76 19.78 21.80 -3.09
N ALA A 77 19.29 20.71 -3.71
CA ALA A 77 20.06 19.50 -3.97
C ALA A 77 21.32 19.77 -4.78
N GLN A 78 21.26 20.67 -5.78
CA GLN A 78 22.39 21.06 -6.60
C GLN A 78 23.44 21.89 -5.83
N LEU A 79 23.01 22.64 -4.81
CA LEU A 79 23.87 23.53 -4.03
C LEU A 79 24.50 22.85 -2.82
N TYR A 80 23.87 21.81 -2.26
CA TYR A 80 24.45 21.08 -1.15
C TYR A 80 25.71 20.35 -1.56
N THR A 81 26.79 20.56 -0.79
CA THR A 81 28.03 19.78 -0.87
C THR A 81 27.96 18.51 -0.02
N ASP A 82 27.07 18.49 0.97
CA ASP A 82 26.78 17.32 1.80
C ASP A 82 25.88 16.35 1.03
N PHE A 83 26.40 15.15 0.75
CA PHE A 83 25.70 14.16 -0.06
C PHE A 83 24.34 13.73 0.56
N PRO A 84 24.24 13.43 1.87
CA PRO A 84 22.95 13.15 2.50
C PRO A 84 21.89 14.23 2.32
N ALA A 85 22.23 15.48 2.56
CA ALA A 85 21.29 16.59 2.40
C ALA A 85 20.89 16.81 0.93
N SER A 86 21.84 16.65 0.01
CA SER A 86 21.59 16.71 -1.43
C SER A 86 20.61 15.62 -1.87
N VAL A 87 20.82 14.35 -1.46
CA VAL A 87 19.92 13.21 -1.76
C VAL A 87 18.54 13.41 -1.14
N GLU A 88 18.46 13.93 0.09
CA GLU A 88 17.16 14.17 0.75
C GLU A 88 16.34 15.21 -0.02
N CYS A 89 16.94 16.35 -0.38
CA CYS A 89 16.27 17.38 -1.17
C CYS A 89 15.84 16.85 -2.54
N GLU A 90 16.72 16.14 -3.23
CA GLU A 90 16.41 15.58 -4.55
C GLU A 90 15.30 14.53 -4.48
N THR A 91 15.27 13.69 -3.44
CA THR A 91 14.19 12.71 -3.24
C THR A 91 12.84 13.39 -3.05
N LEU A 92 12.79 14.43 -2.21
CA LEU A 92 11.56 15.21 -2.02
C LEU A 92 11.16 15.93 -3.32
N ALA A 93 12.13 16.46 -4.06
CA ALA A 93 11.88 17.11 -5.34
C ALA A 93 11.24 16.13 -6.35
N GLN A 94 11.80 14.93 -6.50
CA GLN A 94 11.26 13.89 -7.39
C GLN A 94 9.86 13.43 -6.98
N LEU A 95 9.55 13.40 -5.69
CA LEU A 95 8.21 13.07 -5.18
C LEU A 95 7.16 14.15 -5.53
N PHE A 96 7.56 15.43 -5.54
CA PHE A 96 6.67 16.55 -5.86
C PHE A 96 6.61 16.86 -7.36
N ASP A 97 7.72 16.70 -8.08
CA ASP A 97 7.84 17.03 -9.49
C ASP A 97 7.29 15.94 -10.41
N ARG A 98 6.03 15.56 -10.20
CA ARG A 98 5.37 14.48 -10.95
C ARG A 98 5.27 14.75 -12.44
N PHE A 99 5.28 16.03 -12.85
CA PHE A 99 5.09 16.42 -14.25
C PHE A 99 6.39 16.51 -15.04
N ASN A 100 7.51 16.85 -14.37
CA ASN A 100 8.78 17.06 -15.04
C ASN A 100 9.74 15.86 -14.91
N THR A 101 9.74 15.14 -13.77
CA THR A 101 10.64 14.01 -13.52
C THR A 101 10.00 12.65 -13.70
N THR A 102 8.67 12.56 -13.76
CA THR A 102 7.95 11.30 -13.90
C THR A 102 7.11 11.30 -15.18
N ASP A 103 7.22 10.24 -15.98
CA ASP A 103 6.26 9.97 -17.06
C ASP A 103 4.94 9.52 -16.46
N LEU A 104 3.84 10.07 -16.96
CA LEU A 104 2.48 9.74 -16.53
C LEU A 104 1.80 8.89 -17.59
N ILE A 105 1.11 7.85 -17.15
CA ILE A 105 0.19 7.06 -17.95
C ILE A 105 -1.22 7.54 -17.59
N ASP A 106 -1.94 8.06 -18.57
CA ASP A 106 -3.32 8.51 -18.39
C ASP A 106 -4.22 7.33 -18.03
N ILE A 107 -5.09 7.51 -17.06
CA ILE A 107 -6.25 6.65 -16.85
C ILE A 107 -7.39 7.22 -17.68
N CYS A 108 -7.92 6.42 -18.58
CA CYS A 108 -8.92 6.83 -19.55
C CYS A 108 -10.23 6.09 -19.35
N THR A 109 -11.34 6.77 -19.58
CA THR A 109 -12.69 6.22 -19.48
C THR A 109 -13.46 6.40 -20.78
N TYR A 110 -13.96 5.31 -21.34
CA TYR A 110 -14.95 5.29 -22.42
C TYR A 110 -16.35 5.16 -21.82
N GLU A 111 -17.29 5.90 -22.40
CA GLU A 111 -18.71 5.88 -22.01
C GLU A 111 -19.55 5.28 -23.14
N ALA A 112 -20.44 4.34 -22.80
CA ALA A 112 -21.41 3.76 -23.72
C ALA A 112 -22.82 3.81 -23.14
N LYS A 113 -23.83 3.98 -24.00
CA LYS A 113 -25.23 3.77 -23.65
C LYS A 113 -25.52 2.27 -23.65
N VAL A 114 -26.35 1.83 -22.73
CA VAL A 114 -26.79 0.44 -22.59
C VAL A 114 -28.26 0.31 -22.97
N GLU A 115 -28.58 -0.54 -23.96
CA GLU A 115 -29.96 -0.76 -24.40
C GLU A 115 -30.75 -1.67 -23.43
N SER A 116 -30.08 -2.67 -22.86
CA SER A 116 -30.67 -3.62 -21.92
C SER A 116 -29.64 -4.10 -20.92
N VAL A 117 -29.73 -3.60 -19.68
CA VAL A 117 -28.81 -3.96 -18.60
C VAL A 117 -28.84 -5.47 -18.33
N GLY A 118 -30.03 -6.06 -18.14
CA GLY A 118 -30.16 -7.48 -17.83
C GLY A 118 -29.54 -8.40 -18.89
N ARG A 119 -29.75 -8.08 -20.20
CA ARG A 119 -29.13 -8.83 -21.30
C ARG A 119 -27.62 -8.68 -21.32
N LEU A 120 -27.13 -7.45 -21.13
CA LEU A 120 -25.70 -7.16 -21.08
C LEU A 120 -25.01 -7.95 -19.97
N LEU A 121 -25.57 -7.93 -18.75
CA LEU A 121 -25.01 -8.66 -17.61
C LEU A 121 -24.93 -10.16 -17.88
N THR A 122 -25.97 -10.76 -18.46
CA THR A 122 -25.96 -12.19 -18.83
C THR A 122 -24.84 -12.50 -19.84
N LEU A 123 -24.68 -11.67 -20.87
CA LEU A 123 -23.63 -11.85 -21.87
C LEU A 123 -22.21 -11.73 -21.27
N LEU A 124 -22.01 -10.77 -20.35
CA LEU A 124 -20.71 -10.59 -19.71
C LEU A 124 -20.40 -11.73 -18.72
N ASP A 125 -21.39 -12.19 -17.96
CA ASP A 125 -21.23 -13.31 -17.01
C ASP A 125 -20.87 -14.64 -17.71
N GLU A 126 -21.25 -14.81 -18.99
CA GLU A 126 -20.89 -15.99 -19.80
C GLU A 126 -19.46 -15.95 -20.35
N GLN A 127 -18.79 -14.80 -20.31
CA GLN A 127 -17.45 -14.64 -20.89
C GLN A 127 -16.34 -14.99 -19.89
N PRO A 128 -15.40 -15.88 -20.21
CA PRO A 128 -14.37 -16.35 -19.27
C PRO A 128 -13.29 -15.31 -18.95
N ARG A 129 -13.26 -14.17 -19.65
CA ARG A 129 -12.33 -13.07 -19.42
C ARG A 129 -12.96 -11.91 -18.66
N PHE A 130 -14.25 -11.98 -18.31
CA PHE A 130 -14.95 -10.97 -17.52
C PHE A 130 -15.17 -11.51 -16.10
N LEU A 131 -14.56 -10.88 -15.14
CA LEU A 131 -14.68 -11.26 -13.73
C LEU A 131 -15.59 -10.27 -13.02
N ARG A 132 -16.81 -10.73 -12.67
CA ARG A 132 -17.72 -9.92 -11.87
C ARG A 132 -17.22 -9.82 -10.44
N PHE A 133 -17.31 -8.64 -9.85
CA PHE A 133 -17.00 -8.42 -8.44
C PHE A 133 -18.13 -7.68 -7.72
N ASP A 134 -18.16 -7.85 -6.41
CA ASP A 134 -19.20 -7.26 -5.57
C ASP A 134 -19.04 -5.74 -5.53
N VAL A 135 -20.15 -5.03 -5.75
CA VAL A 135 -20.21 -3.58 -5.65
C VAL A 135 -20.50 -3.21 -4.20
N PRO A 136 -19.77 -2.27 -3.59
CA PRO A 136 -20.05 -1.77 -2.25
C PRO A 136 -21.49 -1.24 -2.16
N LYS A 137 -22.16 -1.50 -1.03
CA LYS A 137 -23.49 -0.93 -0.78
C LYS A 137 -23.36 0.59 -0.59
N GLN A 138 -24.36 1.31 -1.13
CA GLN A 138 -24.42 2.76 -1.06
C GLN A 138 -24.41 3.25 0.40
N THR A 139 -23.63 4.27 0.68
CA THR A 139 -23.66 5.07 1.91
C THR A 139 -24.58 6.28 1.68
N GLU A 140 -25.33 6.71 2.69
CA GLU A 140 -26.23 7.88 2.57
C GLU A 140 -25.48 9.13 2.08
N GLY A 141 -25.97 9.75 1.01
CA GLY A 141 -25.41 10.98 0.42
C GLY A 141 -24.38 10.77 -0.69
N GLU A 142 -24.05 9.53 -1.06
CA GLU A 142 -23.17 9.24 -2.19
C GLU A 142 -23.98 9.03 -3.48
N ALA A 143 -23.30 9.22 -4.64
CA ALA A 143 -23.89 8.90 -5.94
C ALA A 143 -24.31 7.43 -5.98
N PRO A 144 -25.39 7.06 -6.72
CA PRO A 144 -25.85 5.68 -6.80
C PRO A 144 -24.70 4.78 -7.28
N PRO A 145 -24.46 3.64 -6.59
CA PRO A 145 -23.43 2.71 -7.00
C PRO A 145 -23.81 2.04 -8.33
N PRO A 146 -22.81 1.51 -9.09
CA PRO A 146 -23.12 0.73 -10.27
C PRO A 146 -23.95 -0.52 -9.89
N VAL A 147 -24.86 -0.93 -10.74
CA VAL A 147 -25.65 -2.17 -10.55
C VAL A 147 -24.80 -3.43 -10.73
N ALA A 148 -23.70 -3.31 -11.46
CA ALA A 148 -22.70 -4.36 -11.61
C ALA A 148 -21.34 -3.75 -11.98
N ALA A 149 -20.27 -4.46 -11.59
CA ALA A 149 -18.92 -4.11 -11.95
C ALA A 149 -18.15 -5.37 -12.38
N PHE A 150 -17.27 -5.21 -13.40
CA PHE A 150 -16.46 -6.29 -13.94
C PHE A 150 -15.01 -5.83 -14.13
N GLN A 151 -14.12 -6.79 -14.05
CA GLN A 151 -12.73 -6.65 -14.48
C GLN A 151 -12.53 -7.44 -15.78
N ILE A 152 -11.90 -6.84 -16.77
CA ILE A 152 -11.52 -7.51 -18.01
C ILE A 152 -10.11 -8.05 -17.84
N LEU A 153 -9.91 -9.33 -18.15
CA LEU A 153 -8.64 -10.02 -18.05
C LEU A 153 -7.98 -10.16 -19.44
N ASP A 154 -6.63 -10.17 -19.47
CA ASP A 154 -5.84 -10.44 -20.68
C ASP A 154 -6.05 -11.88 -21.20
N ARG A 155 -6.42 -12.80 -20.33
CA ARG A 155 -6.72 -14.21 -20.61
C ARG A 155 -7.77 -14.75 -19.65
N PRO A 156 -8.38 -15.92 -19.91
CA PRO A 156 -9.34 -16.55 -19.01
C PRO A 156 -8.77 -16.79 -17.62
N GLN A 157 -9.66 -16.69 -16.60
CA GLN A 157 -9.30 -17.02 -15.22
C GLN A 157 -8.87 -18.50 -15.11
N ILE A 158 -7.88 -18.75 -14.27
CA ILE A 158 -7.41 -20.11 -13.99
C ILE A 158 -8.37 -20.77 -13.02
N ASN A 159 -9.05 -21.81 -13.48
CA ASN A 159 -9.98 -22.60 -12.69
C ASN A 159 -9.38 -23.99 -12.47
N GLY A 160 -9.39 -24.47 -11.24
CA GLY A 160 -8.97 -25.82 -10.87
C GLY A 160 -8.21 -25.86 -9.55
N PRO A 161 -8.04 -27.06 -8.98
CA PRO A 161 -7.34 -27.24 -7.70
C PRO A 161 -5.81 -27.33 -7.86
N ASP A 162 -5.29 -27.54 -9.08
CA ASP A 162 -3.86 -27.69 -9.34
C ASP A 162 -3.21 -26.35 -9.73
N PHE A 163 -2.50 -25.78 -8.79
CA PHE A 163 -1.74 -24.53 -8.98
C PHE A 163 -0.24 -24.77 -9.24
N SER A 164 0.18 -26.00 -9.48
CA SER A 164 1.60 -26.35 -9.66
C SER A 164 2.21 -25.67 -10.89
N GLN A 165 1.40 -25.46 -11.94
CA GLN A 165 1.83 -24.81 -13.19
C GLN A 165 1.65 -23.29 -13.20
N LEU A 166 1.13 -22.70 -12.10
CA LEU A 166 0.96 -21.26 -12.02
C LEU A 166 2.32 -20.57 -11.95
N SER A 167 2.61 -19.74 -12.94
CA SER A 167 3.85 -18.95 -13.06
C SER A 167 3.51 -17.47 -13.30
N LEU A 168 4.48 -16.57 -13.13
CA LEU A 168 4.28 -15.14 -13.39
C LEU A 168 3.71 -14.83 -14.77
N ASP A 169 4.07 -15.63 -15.77
CA ASP A 169 3.68 -15.41 -17.16
C ASP A 169 2.31 -16.03 -17.48
N SER A 170 1.81 -16.95 -16.64
CA SER A 170 0.50 -17.59 -16.80
C SER A 170 -0.61 -16.93 -16.01
N ILE A 171 -0.28 -16.07 -15.02
CA ILE A 171 -1.28 -15.38 -14.20
C ILE A 171 -2.08 -14.41 -15.06
N PRO A 172 -3.44 -14.49 -15.09
CA PRO A 172 -4.28 -13.50 -15.74
C PRO A 172 -4.10 -12.11 -15.11
N LYS A 173 -4.08 -11.07 -15.95
CA LYS A 173 -3.92 -9.67 -15.52
C LYS A 173 -5.14 -8.86 -15.88
N PHE A 174 -5.48 -7.91 -15.03
CA PHE A 174 -6.53 -6.93 -15.29
C PHE A 174 -6.05 -5.94 -16.35
N GLN A 175 -6.83 -5.77 -17.41
CA GLN A 175 -6.60 -4.77 -18.46
C GLN A 175 -7.48 -3.53 -18.27
N ALA A 176 -8.72 -3.72 -17.83
CA ALA A 176 -9.67 -2.63 -17.64
C ALA A 176 -10.78 -3.00 -16.64
N HIS A 177 -11.51 -1.99 -16.19
CA HIS A 177 -12.69 -2.11 -15.35
C HIS A 177 -13.94 -1.66 -16.10
N ILE A 178 -15.06 -2.35 -15.84
CA ILE A 178 -16.38 -1.95 -16.32
C ILE A 178 -17.23 -1.62 -15.10
N SER A 179 -17.95 -0.49 -15.17
CA SER A 179 -19.03 -0.13 -14.25
C SER A 179 -20.31 0.04 -15.05
N VAL A 180 -21.39 -0.66 -14.67
CA VAL A 180 -22.69 -0.60 -15.33
C VAL A 180 -23.69 0.09 -14.41
N TYR A 181 -24.37 1.11 -14.93
CA TYR A 181 -25.39 1.87 -14.20
C TYR A 181 -26.75 1.67 -14.86
N ASP A 182 -27.80 1.55 -14.06
CA ASP A 182 -29.17 1.53 -14.56
C ASP A 182 -29.63 2.93 -14.98
N ALA A 183 -30.74 2.98 -15.70
CA ALA A 183 -31.35 4.25 -16.08
C ALA A 183 -31.86 4.99 -14.83
N ASP A 184 -31.51 6.26 -14.70
CA ASP A 184 -32.09 7.15 -13.70
C ASP A 184 -33.33 7.84 -14.29
N GLN A 185 -34.51 7.35 -13.90
CA GLN A 185 -35.78 7.88 -14.37
C GLN A 185 -36.08 9.29 -13.82
N GLU A 186 -35.56 9.63 -12.63
CA GLU A 186 -35.76 10.95 -12.03
C GLU A 186 -34.90 12.01 -12.69
N ALA A 187 -33.64 11.66 -13.00
CA ALA A 187 -32.71 12.52 -13.73
C ALA A 187 -32.91 12.47 -15.25
N GLY A 188 -33.68 11.49 -15.76
CA GLY A 188 -33.86 11.27 -17.20
C GLY A 188 -32.61 10.74 -17.91
N GLU A 189 -31.72 10.12 -17.18
CA GLU A 189 -30.47 9.58 -17.70
C GLU A 189 -30.66 8.12 -18.16
N PRO A 190 -30.17 7.75 -19.37
CA PRO A 190 -30.25 6.39 -19.86
C PRO A 190 -29.25 5.49 -19.10
N ALA A 191 -29.51 4.18 -19.10
CA ALA A 191 -28.55 3.21 -18.60
C ALA A 191 -27.20 3.36 -19.32
N SER A 192 -26.12 3.30 -18.57
CA SER A 192 -24.77 3.60 -19.04
C SER A 192 -23.74 2.58 -18.59
N LEU A 193 -22.65 2.52 -19.35
CA LEU A 193 -21.49 1.70 -19.05
C LEU A 193 -20.23 2.54 -19.17
N TYR A 194 -19.33 2.42 -18.20
CA TYR A 194 -18.03 3.05 -18.22
C TYR A 194 -16.95 1.98 -18.28
N LEU A 195 -16.06 2.08 -19.27
CA LEU A 195 -14.87 1.24 -19.43
C LEU A 195 -13.66 2.08 -19.07
N THR A 196 -12.96 1.74 -17.99
CA THR A 196 -11.83 2.50 -17.45
C THR A 196 -10.57 1.66 -17.41
N GLY A 197 -9.45 2.21 -17.88
CA GLY A 197 -8.14 1.54 -17.83
C GLY A 197 -7.00 2.50 -18.16
N ASP A 198 -5.77 2.00 -18.07
CA ASP A 198 -4.57 2.75 -18.44
C ASP A 198 -4.54 2.96 -19.97
N ARG A 199 -4.26 4.18 -20.42
CA ARG A 199 -4.15 4.48 -21.87
C ARG A 199 -3.11 3.59 -22.52
N GLY A 200 -3.49 2.87 -23.56
CA GLY A 200 -2.56 2.00 -24.30
C GLY A 200 -3.27 0.85 -25.01
N VAL A 201 -2.47 -0.10 -25.48
CA VAL A 201 -2.93 -1.26 -26.23
C VAL A 201 -3.93 -2.10 -25.44
N ASP A 202 -3.69 -2.29 -24.16
CA ASP A 202 -4.54 -3.11 -23.28
C ASP A 202 -5.97 -2.57 -23.17
N LEU A 203 -6.15 -1.25 -23.07
CA LEU A 203 -7.47 -0.61 -23.02
C LEU A 203 -8.23 -0.75 -24.34
N GLU A 204 -7.54 -0.62 -25.48
CA GLU A 204 -8.16 -0.78 -26.81
C GLU A 204 -8.53 -2.24 -27.07
N GLU A 205 -7.71 -3.21 -26.63
CA GLU A 205 -8.06 -4.62 -26.69
C GLU A 205 -9.26 -4.95 -25.79
N ALA A 206 -9.30 -4.41 -24.57
CA ALA A 206 -10.41 -4.58 -23.65
C ALA A 206 -11.71 -3.97 -24.23
N ARG A 207 -11.63 -2.83 -24.89
CA ARG A 207 -12.76 -2.19 -25.59
C ARG A 207 -13.28 -3.08 -26.71
N SER A 208 -12.39 -3.57 -27.58
CA SER A 208 -12.76 -4.45 -28.68
C SER A 208 -13.38 -5.76 -28.20
N LEU A 209 -12.85 -6.33 -27.12
CA LEU A 209 -13.41 -7.52 -26.50
C LEU A 209 -14.81 -7.26 -25.93
N LEU A 210 -15.02 -6.12 -25.28
CA LEU A 210 -16.32 -5.72 -24.74
C LEU A 210 -17.35 -5.51 -25.86
N GLU A 211 -16.99 -4.85 -26.97
CA GLU A 211 -17.86 -4.68 -28.12
C GLU A 211 -18.34 -6.04 -28.68
N SER A 212 -17.41 -6.97 -28.80
CA SER A 212 -17.73 -8.34 -29.25
C SER A 212 -18.64 -9.08 -28.27
N ALA A 213 -18.35 -9.00 -26.96
CA ALA A 213 -19.10 -9.70 -25.92
C ALA A 213 -20.51 -9.12 -25.73
N ALA A 214 -20.65 -7.81 -25.83
CA ALA A 214 -21.93 -7.11 -25.61
C ALA A 214 -22.96 -7.34 -26.73
N ALA A 215 -22.58 -7.92 -27.88
CA ALA A 215 -23.46 -8.33 -28.95
C ALA A 215 -24.52 -7.27 -29.35
N GLY A 216 -24.13 -6.00 -29.47
CA GLY A 216 -24.99 -4.88 -29.83
C GLY A 216 -25.87 -4.33 -28.71
N CYS A 217 -25.66 -4.76 -27.45
CA CYS A 217 -26.35 -4.19 -26.28
C CYS A 217 -25.79 -2.82 -25.86
N ILE A 218 -24.66 -2.40 -26.41
CA ILE A 218 -24.03 -1.11 -26.10
C ILE A 218 -23.82 -0.29 -27.35
N SER A 219 -23.84 1.04 -27.20
CA SER A 219 -23.46 1.99 -28.24
C SER A 219 -22.56 3.07 -27.63
N TRP A 220 -21.32 3.18 -28.15
CA TRP A 220 -20.38 4.20 -27.69
C TRP A 220 -20.89 5.62 -28.01
N ARG A 221 -20.60 6.54 -27.11
CA ARG A 221 -20.92 7.94 -27.35
C ARG A 221 -20.07 8.49 -28.50
N THR A 222 -20.75 8.87 -29.58
CA THR A 222 -20.09 9.36 -30.80
C THR A 222 -19.66 10.83 -30.73
N ASP A 223 -20.16 11.58 -29.76
CA ASP A 223 -19.75 12.95 -29.46
C ASP A 223 -18.36 13.03 -28.80
N LYS A 224 -17.88 11.92 -28.23
CA LYS A 224 -16.53 11.77 -27.66
C LYS A 224 -15.74 10.69 -28.44
N THR A 225 -14.99 11.13 -29.46
CA THR A 225 -14.18 10.23 -30.30
C THR A 225 -12.95 9.68 -29.53
N GLN A 226 -12.54 10.35 -28.47
CA GLN A 226 -11.45 9.92 -27.58
C GLN A 226 -11.97 9.69 -26.17
N PRO A 227 -11.33 8.77 -25.40
CA PRO A 227 -11.69 8.55 -24.01
C PRO A 227 -11.41 9.80 -23.18
N GLU A 228 -12.19 9.99 -22.15
CA GLU A 228 -11.96 11.03 -21.16
C GLU A 228 -10.79 10.65 -20.26
N VAL A 229 -9.86 11.58 -20.04
CA VAL A 229 -8.79 11.37 -19.06
C VAL A 229 -9.35 11.67 -17.67
N THR A 230 -9.47 10.63 -16.84
CA THR A 230 -10.04 10.71 -15.49
C THR A 230 -8.98 10.69 -14.40
N GLY A 231 -7.72 10.41 -14.74
CA GLY A 231 -6.60 10.39 -13.82
C GLY A 231 -5.29 10.07 -14.53
N ALA A 232 -4.23 9.94 -13.76
CA ALA A 232 -2.94 9.50 -14.26
C ALA A 232 -2.16 8.75 -13.16
N VAL A 233 -1.28 7.83 -13.57
CA VAL A 233 -0.38 7.09 -12.69
C VAL A 233 1.06 7.25 -13.15
N PRO A 234 2.05 7.32 -12.23
CA PRO A 234 3.45 7.32 -12.60
C PRO A 234 3.85 6.05 -13.35
N ALA A 235 4.47 6.19 -14.52
CA ALA A 235 4.91 5.06 -15.33
C ALA A 235 5.92 4.18 -14.58
N GLU A 236 6.77 4.77 -13.74
CA GLU A 236 7.73 4.05 -12.90
C GLU A 236 7.08 3.20 -11.81
N ALA A 237 5.86 3.59 -11.35
CA ALA A 237 5.09 2.82 -10.39
C ALA A 237 4.27 1.70 -11.04
N GLN A 238 4.06 1.72 -12.35
CA GLN A 238 3.25 0.72 -13.05
C GLN A 238 3.76 -0.73 -12.87
N PRO A 239 5.07 -1.04 -12.98
CA PRO A 239 5.57 -2.38 -12.76
C PRO A 239 5.36 -2.91 -11.34
N LEU A 240 5.14 -1.99 -10.38
CA LEU A 240 4.92 -2.30 -8.97
C LEU A 240 3.44 -2.59 -8.66
N ARG A 241 2.52 -2.25 -9.58
CA ARG A 241 1.09 -2.46 -9.40
C ARG A 241 0.73 -3.92 -9.60
N TRP A 242 -0.01 -4.47 -8.64
CA TRP A 242 -0.53 -5.82 -8.72
C TRP A 242 -1.82 -5.83 -9.56
N THR A 243 -1.70 -6.27 -10.80
CA THR A 243 -2.84 -6.41 -11.72
C THR A 243 -3.29 -7.87 -11.87
N TRP A 244 -2.91 -8.74 -10.95
CA TRP A 244 -3.15 -10.16 -11.03
C TRP A 244 -4.56 -10.55 -10.62
N SER A 245 -5.17 -11.45 -11.40
CA SER A 245 -6.36 -12.20 -11.00
C SER A 245 -5.95 -13.57 -10.50
N LEU A 246 -5.72 -13.69 -9.19
CA LEU A 246 -5.35 -14.95 -8.57
C LEU A 246 -6.60 -15.77 -8.23
N PRO A 247 -6.54 -17.12 -8.31
CA PRO A 247 -7.62 -17.98 -7.85
C PRO A 247 -7.97 -17.75 -6.39
N LYS A 248 -9.26 -17.72 -6.05
CA LYS A 248 -9.74 -17.46 -4.67
C LYS A 248 -9.23 -18.46 -3.63
N ASN A 249 -8.93 -19.69 -4.05
CA ASN A 249 -8.45 -20.79 -3.21
C ASN A 249 -6.93 -21.01 -3.34
N LEU A 250 -6.18 -20.03 -3.83
CA LEU A 250 -4.71 -20.12 -3.90
C LEU A 250 -4.14 -19.96 -2.48
N PRO A 251 -3.32 -20.92 -1.99
CA PRO A 251 -2.67 -20.80 -0.69
C PRO A 251 -1.81 -19.54 -0.57
N ILE A 252 -1.84 -18.90 0.60
CA ILE A 252 -1.07 -17.66 0.83
C ILE A 252 0.43 -17.84 0.64
N THR A 253 0.97 -19.01 0.95
CA THR A 253 2.37 -19.37 0.69
C THR A 253 2.71 -19.27 -0.78
N ARG A 254 1.83 -19.79 -1.66
CA ARG A 254 2.01 -19.72 -3.10
C ARG A 254 1.88 -18.29 -3.63
N THR A 255 0.91 -17.53 -3.12
CA THR A 255 0.77 -16.10 -3.42
C THR A 255 2.05 -15.33 -3.04
N ARG A 256 2.61 -15.60 -1.87
CA ARG A 256 3.87 -15.00 -1.40
C ARG A 256 5.05 -15.37 -2.30
N ASP A 257 5.17 -16.64 -2.70
CA ASP A 257 6.22 -17.07 -3.63
C ASP A 257 6.15 -16.33 -4.98
N LEU A 258 4.96 -16.21 -5.56
CA LEU A 258 4.74 -15.48 -6.80
C LEU A 258 5.07 -13.99 -6.65
N ARG A 259 4.65 -13.36 -5.54
CA ARG A 259 5.03 -11.97 -5.24
C ARG A 259 6.54 -11.81 -5.13
N ASN A 260 7.23 -12.69 -4.42
CA ASN A 260 8.68 -12.65 -4.28
C ASN A 260 9.40 -12.82 -5.63
N GLN A 261 8.90 -13.73 -6.49
CA GLN A 261 9.41 -13.88 -7.85
C GLN A 261 9.21 -12.61 -8.69
N GLN A 262 8.05 -11.96 -8.59
CA GLN A 262 7.78 -10.70 -9.28
C GLN A 262 8.68 -9.57 -8.78
N TRP A 263 8.83 -9.42 -7.46
CA TRP A 263 9.75 -8.43 -6.89
C TRP A 263 11.18 -8.65 -7.37
N LYS A 264 11.64 -9.90 -7.38
CA LYS A 264 12.95 -10.26 -7.90
C LYS A 264 13.10 -9.84 -9.37
N ARG A 265 12.10 -10.10 -10.21
CA ARG A 265 12.09 -9.69 -11.63
C ARG A 265 12.13 -8.15 -11.76
N ILE A 266 11.32 -7.44 -10.98
CA ILE A 266 11.31 -5.97 -10.99
C ILE A 266 12.69 -5.41 -10.67
N PHE A 267 13.30 -5.87 -9.58
CA PHE A 267 14.59 -5.33 -9.12
C PHE A 267 15.80 -5.81 -9.91
N SER A 268 15.72 -6.97 -10.57
CA SER A 268 16.85 -7.47 -11.37
C SER A 268 16.80 -7.04 -12.84
N GLU A 269 15.61 -6.88 -13.41
CA GLU A 269 15.43 -6.75 -14.85
C GLU A 269 14.66 -5.48 -15.26
N THR A 270 13.51 -5.20 -14.62
CA THR A 270 12.59 -4.17 -15.10
C THR A 270 13.08 -2.77 -14.74
N TRP A 271 13.17 -2.48 -13.45
CA TRP A 271 13.54 -1.14 -12.98
C TRP A 271 14.98 -0.73 -13.34
N PRO A 272 16.01 -1.61 -13.25
CA PRO A 272 17.37 -1.25 -13.66
C PRO A 272 17.52 -0.77 -15.10
N ASN A 273 16.61 -1.21 -15.97
CA ASN A 273 16.64 -0.91 -17.41
C ASN A 273 15.53 0.07 -17.85
N ALA A 274 14.67 0.51 -16.92
CA ALA A 274 13.63 1.49 -17.22
C ALA A 274 14.25 2.88 -17.46
N SER A 275 13.80 3.57 -18.50
CA SER A 275 14.17 4.96 -18.74
C SER A 275 13.42 5.84 -17.74
N LEU A 276 14.16 6.60 -16.90
CA LEU A 276 13.59 7.46 -15.88
C LEU A 276 13.81 8.93 -16.22
N LYS A 277 12.74 9.73 -16.23
CA LYS A 277 12.82 11.19 -16.42
C LYS A 277 13.71 11.86 -15.39
N ALA A 278 13.63 11.43 -14.12
CA ALA A 278 14.50 11.91 -13.04
C ALA A 278 16.00 11.73 -13.32
N LEU A 279 16.36 10.80 -14.22
CA LEU A 279 17.73 10.54 -14.66
C LEU A 279 18.02 11.12 -16.07
N GLY A 280 17.20 12.05 -16.55
CA GLY A 280 17.34 12.63 -17.89
C GLY A 280 17.07 11.64 -19.02
N GLY A 281 16.18 10.67 -18.79
CA GLY A 281 15.81 9.62 -19.75
C GLY A 281 16.79 8.43 -19.78
N LYS A 282 17.80 8.40 -18.92
CA LYS A 282 18.68 7.23 -18.75
C LYS A 282 18.05 6.18 -17.85
N SER A 283 18.47 4.94 -18.05
CA SER A 283 18.16 3.89 -17.09
C SER A 283 19.04 4.00 -15.83
N PRO A 284 18.63 3.44 -14.67
CA PRO A 284 19.47 3.35 -13.47
C PRO A 284 20.83 2.71 -13.74
N THR A 285 20.88 1.66 -14.59
CA THR A 285 22.14 1.01 -14.99
C THR A 285 23.06 1.95 -15.77
N GLU A 286 22.53 2.77 -16.68
CA GLU A 286 23.30 3.77 -17.42
C GLU A 286 23.73 4.92 -16.53
N ALA A 287 22.85 5.40 -15.66
CA ALA A 287 23.11 6.50 -14.73
C ALA A 287 24.19 6.16 -13.70
N ALA A 288 24.28 4.91 -13.27
CA ALA A 288 25.28 4.42 -12.32
C ALA A 288 26.73 4.64 -12.81
N ASN A 289 26.94 4.70 -14.13
CA ASN A 289 28.26 4.93 -14.73
C ASN A 289 28.61 6.42 -14.89
N ASP A 290 27.73 7.34 -14.51
CA ASP A 290 27.92 8.78 -14.67
C ASP A 290 27.85 9.51 -13.32
N PRO A 291 28.99 10.00 -12.77
CA PRO A 291 29.00 10.66 -11.46
C PRO A 291 28.03 11.86 -11.35
N ARG A 292 27.63 12.48 -12.46
CA ARG A 292 26.70 13.61 -12.48
C ARG A 292 25.29 13.20 -12.08
N HIS A 293 24.95 11.91 -12.24
CA HIS A 293 23.64 11.36 -11.85
C HIS A 293 23.64 10.72 -10.47
N LYS A 294 24.77 10.72 -9.72
CA LYS A 294 24.87 10.01 -8.43
C LYS A 294 23.78 10.42 -7.43
N VAL A 295 23.52 11.72 -7.29
CA VAL A 295 22.47 12.24 -6.39
C VAL A 295 21.08 11.87 -6.88
N ALA A 296 20.79 12.13 -8.16
CA ALA A 296 19.47 11.84 -8.74
C ALA A 296 19.15 10.33 -8.73
N LEU A 297 20.17 9.48 -8.98
CA LEU A 297 20.02 8.02 -8.91
C LEU A 297 19.77 7.54 -7.48
N ALA A 298 20.51 8.07 -6.49
CA ALA A 298 20.25 7.77 -5.09
C ALA A 298 18.81 8.15 -4.72
N ALA A 299 18.39 9.34 -5.09
CA ALA A 299 17.04 9.84 -4.87
C ALA A 299 15.98 8.94 -5.51
N ALA A 300 16.16 8.54 -6.77
CA ALA A 300 15.24 7.63 -7.47
C ALA A 300 15.12 6.26 -6.77
N ILE A 301 16.19 5.75 -6.16
CA ILE A 301 16.15 4.51 -5.37
C ILE A 301 15.32 4.71 -4.07
N TYR A 302 15.43 5.87 -3.41
CA TYR A 302 14.60 6.20 -2.25
C TYR A 302 13.13 6.39 -2.62
N VAL A 303 12.83 6.97 -3.79
CA VAL A 303 11.46 7.06 -4.33
C VAL A 303 10.92 5.66 -4.61
N LEU A 304 11.71 4.78 -5.21
CA LEU A 304 11.35 3.37 -5.43
C LEU A 304 11.04 2.66 -4.11
N ASP A 305 11.86 2.84 -3.07
CA ASP A 305 11.60 2.27 -1.75
C ASP A 305 10.25 2.76 -1.19
N GLY A 306 9.95 4.06 -1.33
CA GLY A 306 8.64 4.60 -0.94
C GLY A 306 7.47 3.93 -1.66
N HIS A 307 7.60 3.64 -2.95
CA HIS A 307 6.59 2.88 -3.71
C HIS A 307 6.49 1.43 -3.24
N CYS A 308 7.62 0.78 -2.93
CA CYS A 308 7.63 -0.58 -2.38
C CYS A 308 6.89 -0.66 -1.04
N GLN A 309 7.11 0.32 -0.15
CA GLN A 309 6.41 0.39 1.14
C GLN A 309 4.88 0.52 0.97
N GLN A 310 4.41 1.26 -0.04
CA GLN A 310 2.97 1.35 -0.35
C GLN A 310 2.37 0.00 -0.79
N GLN A 311 3.21 -0.91 -1.27
CA GLN A 311 2.82 -2.26 -1.70
C GLN A 311 3.17 -3.33 -0.64
N ASN A 312 3.46 -2.93 0.59
CA ASN A 312 3.87 -3.79 1.69
C ASN A 312 5.07 -4.68 1.31
N HIS A 313 6.07 -4.07 0.67
CA HIS A 313 7.33 -4.74 0.35
C HIS A 313 8.51 -4.00 0.97
N ASN A 314 9.32 -4.73 1.72
CA ASN A 314 10.52 -4.18 2.35
C ASN A 314 11.72 -4.40 1.43
N LEU A 315 12.15 -3.34 0.73
CA LEU A 315 13.36 -3.34 -0.09
C LEU A 315 14.60 -3.33 0.82
N ASP A 316 15.56 -4.23 0.58
CA ASP A 316 16.91 -4.08 1.16
C ASP A 316 17.60 -2.89 0.48
N LEU A 317 17.28 -1.71 1.00
CA LEU A 317 17.72 -0.43 0.44
C LEU A 317 19.25 -0.33 0.37
N ALA A 318 19.97 -0.82 1.39
CA ALA A 318 21.43 -0.74 1.44
C ALA A 318 22.07 -1.63 0.35
N ALA A 319 21.61 -2.86 0.22
CA ALA A 319 22.07 -3.76 -0.83
C ALA A 319 21.71 -3.24 -2.23
N TYR A 320 20.54 -2.60 -2.36
CA TYR A 320 20.09 -2.08 -3.65
C TYR A 320 20.84 -0.82 -4.06
N LEU A 321 21.14 0.11 -3.14
CA LEU A 321 22.05 1.25 -3.39
C LEU A 321 23.44 0.75 -3.82
N ALA A 322 24.00 -0.22 -3.09
CA ALA A 322 25.31 -0.79 -3.39
C ALA A 322 25.39 -1.43 -4.79
N LYS A 323 24.29 -2.04 -5.27
CA LYS A 323 24.20 -2.59 -6.64
C LYS A 323 24.51 -1.56 -7.73
N PHE A 324 24.19 -0.29 -7.49
CA PHE A 324 24.44 0.82 -8.42
C PHE A 324 25.67 1.66 -8.04
N GLY A 325 26.51 1.18 -7.12
CA GLY A 325 27.70 1.91 -6.67
C GLY A 325 27.38 3.19 -5.87
N VAL A 326 26.18 3.27 -5.31
CA VAL A 326 25.75 4.37 -4.44
C VAL A 326 25.97 3.96 -2.99
N GLU A 327 26.67 4.79 -2.23
CA GLU A 327 26.86 4.57 -0.80
C GLU A 327 25.57 4.80 -0.02
N SER A 328 25.32 3.95 0.97
CA SER A 328 24.23 4.18 1.92
C SER A 328 24.49 5.46 2.71
N LEU A 329 23.42 6.21 3.00
CA LEU A 329 23.55 7.40 3.82
C LEU A 329 24.03 7.02 5.25
N PRO A 330 24.93 7.80 5.86
CA PRO A 330 25.47 7.51 7.17
C PRO A 330 24.38 7.55 8.25
N PRO A 331 24.51 6.79 9.35
CA PRO A 331 23.60 6.91 10.50
C PRO A 331 23.54 8.35 11.00
N LEU A 332 22.37 8.74 11.54
CA LEU A 332 22.22 10.03 12.19
C LEU A 332 22.89 10.02 13.56
N GLU A 333 23.50 11.14 13.91
CA GLU A 333 23.86 11.40 15.30
C GLU A 333 22.62 11.83 16.07
N VAL A 334 22.32 11.13 17.14
CA VAL A 334 21.11 11.37 17.97
C VAL A 334 21.54 11.55 19.41
N ASP A 335 21.04 12.61 20.03
CA ASP A 335 21.15 12.89 21.45
C ASP A 335 19.77 13.05 22.11
N GLU A 336 19.74 13.35 23.41
CA GLU A 336 18.48 13.52 24.16
C GLU A 336 17.65 14.73 23.67
N SER A 337 18.28 15.73 23.06
CA SER A 337 17.62 16.93 22.56
C SER A 337 17.05 16.76 21.16
N THR A 338 17.37 15.67 20.46
CA THR A 338 16.96 15.42 19.08
C THR A 338 15.44 15.24 18.99
N GLN A 339 14.79 16.11 18.22
CA GLN A 339 13.34 16.09 18.02
C GLN A 339 12.96 15.07 16.94
N LEU A 340 12.80 13.81 17.31
CA LEU A 340 12.52 12.71 16.39
C LEU A 340 11.22 12.87 15.58
N ASN A 341 10.24 13.62 16.08
CA ASN A 341 9.00 13.94 15.40
C ASN A 341 9.17 14.91 14.21
N GLN A 342 10.32 15.55 14.10
CA GLN A 342 10.66 16.49 13.01
C GLN A 342 11.56 15.87 11.93
N LEU A 343 12.01 14.63 12.12
CA LEU A 343 12.82 13.92 11.11
C LEU A 343 11.98 13.58 9.89
N SER A 344 12.57 13.61 8.69
CA SER A 344 11.96 13.04 7.50
C SER A 344 11.89 11.51 7.61
N VAL A 345 11.04 10.88 6.76
CA VAL A 345 11.01 9.41 6.68
C VAL A 345 12.39 8.86 6.32
N MET A 346 13.11 9.51 5.39
CA MET A 346 14.47 9.12 5.03
C MET A 346 15.44 9.21 6.21
N GLN A 347 15.32 10.25 7.03
CA GLN A 347 16.14 10.41 8.24
C GLN A 347 15.80 9.33 9.28
N MET A 348 14.54 8.92 9.41
CA MET A 348 14.15 7.83 10.30
C MET A 348 14.89 6.52 9.99
N HIS A 349 15.11 6.19 8.72
CA HIS A 349 15.88 4.99 8.31
C HIS A 349 17.34 5.01 8.77
N ARG A 350 17.87 6.19 9.02
CA ARG A 350 19.26 6.41 9.44
C ARG A 350 19.42 6.43 10.97
N LEU A 351 18.33 6.26 11.73
CA LEU A 351 18.37 6.26 13.19
C LEU A 351 19.12 5.02 13.72
N PRO A 352 20.08 5.20 14.62
CA PRO A 352 20.71 4.09 15.33
C PRO A 352 19.78 3.60 16.46
N ILE A 353 18.79 2.79 16.10
CA ILE A 353 17.64 2.39 16.96
C ILE A 353 18.11 1.86 18.31
N GLU A 354 19.19 1.09 18.35
CA GLU A 354 19.75 0.49 19.57
C GLU A 354 20.28 1.54 20.56
N LYS A 355 20.62 2.74 20.08
CA LYS A 355 21.17 3.85 20.89
C LYS A 355 20.09 4.81 21.39
N LEU A 356 18.86 4.69 20.92
CA LEU A 356 17.76 5.55 21.35
C LEU A 356 17.42 5.29 22.83
N SER A 357 17.07 6.34 23.57
CA SER A 357 16.46 6.19 24.89
C SER A 357 15.06 5.57 24.78
N ASP A 358 14.54 5.00 25.87
CA ASP A 358 13.22 4.36 25.84
C ASP A 358 12.10 5.31 25.39
N PRO A 359 11.99 6.58 25.87
CA PRO A 359 10.99 7.51 25.35
C PRO A 359 11.16 7.84 23.86
N GLN A 360 12.41 7.95 23.39
CA GLN A 360 12.72 8.17 21.97
C GLN A 360 12.28 6.95 21.13
N LEU A 361 12.57 5.75 21.58
CA LEU A 361 12.21 4.51 20.89
C LEU A 361 10.68 4.36 20.80
N VAL A 362 9.94 4.63 21.88
CA VAL A 362 8.47 4.63 21.89
C VAL A 362 7.91 5.64 20.87
N SER A 363 8.47 6.87 20.85
CA SER A 363 8.07 7.89 19.88
C SER A 363 8.28 7.44 18.43
N VAL A 364 9.41 6.79 18.16
CA VAL A 364 9.77 6.26 16.84
C VAL A 364 8.84 5.12 16.43
N VAL A 365 8.54 4.18 17.33
CA VAL A 365 7.59 3.08 17.09
C VAL A 365 6.21 3.63 16.72
N ASN A 366 5.68 4.57 17.53
CA ASN A 366 4.39 5.18 17.26
C ASN A 366 4.34 5.86 15.89
N ARG A 367 5.40 6.56 15.51
CA ARG A 367 5.49 7.21 14.21
C ARG A 367 5.58 6.19 13.06
N ALA A 368 6.37 5.12 13.22
CA ALA A 368 6.48 4.06 12.23
C ALA A 368 5.15 3.34 12.00
N LEU A 369 4.36 3.10 13.05
CA LEU A 369 2.99 2.59 12.96
C LEU A 369 2.05 3.51 12.16
N LEU A 370 2.22 4.84 12.27
CA LEU A 370 1.42 5.81 11.53
C LEU A 370 1.84 5.92 10.06
N THR A 371 3.14 5.85 9.78
CA THR A 371 3.68 5.97 8.42
C THR A 371 3.67 4.66 7.65
N ARG A 372 3.31 3.54 8.28
CA ARG A 372 3.30 2.18 7.72
C ARG A 372 4.64 1.78 7.09
N HIS A 373 5.74 2.17 7.75
CA HIS A 373 7.08 1.87 7.26
C HIS A 373 7.54 0.52 7.80
N GLU A 374 7.22 -0.56 7.10
CA GLU A 374 7.32 -1.94 7.59
C GLU A 374 8.72 -2.35 8.04
N GLY A 375 9.73 -2.18 7.20
CA GLY A 375 11.10 -2.61 7.51
C GLY A 375 11.71 -1.86 8.68
N PHE A 376 11.40 -0.56 8.82
CA PHE A 376 11.84 0.24 9.94
C PHE A 376 11.05 -0.11 11.21
N LEU A 377 9.73 -0.28 11.10
CA LEU A 377 8.85 -0.68 12.20
C LEU A 377 9.29 -2.01 12.80
N TYR A 378 9.57 -3.02 11.97
CA TYR A 378 10.07 -4.30 12.43
C TYR A 378 11.33 -4.17 13.29
N LYS A 379 12.33 -3.42 12.82
CA LYS A 379 13.58 -3.19 13.54
C LYS A 379 13.35 -2.48 14.88
N ALA A 380 12.52 -1.43 14.87
CA ALA A 380 12.20 -0.66 16.06
C ALA A 380 11.45 -1.51 17.11
N LEU A 381 10.45 -2.28 16.70
CA LEU A 381 9.70 -3.18 17.58
C LEU A 381 10.58 -4.29 18.17
N LYS A 382 11.50 -4.87 17.37
CA LYS A 382 12.45 -5.87 17.89
C LYS A 382 13.25 -5.34 19.05
N VAL A 383 13.75 -4.11 18.97
CA VAL A 383 14.50 -3.50 20.05
C VAL A 383 13.57 -3.12 21.22
N ALA A 384 12.40 -2.54 20.92
CA ALA A 384 11.45 -2.12 21.96
C ALA A 384 10.98 -3.29 22.86
N PHE A 385 10.71 -4.46 22.27
CA PHE A 385 10.31 -5.65 23.04
C PHE A 385 11.42 -6.26 23.91
N THR A 386 12.67 -5.83 23.75
CA THR A 386 13.75 -6.18 24.69
C THR A 386 13.83 -5.25 25.89
N ARG A 387 13.04 -4.18 25.94
CA ARG A 387 13.10 -3.12 26.95
C ARG A 387 11.78 -2.99 27.71
N PRO A 388 11.68 -3.49 28.95
CA PRO A 388 10.43 -3.45 29.72
C PRO A 388 9.81 -2.05 29.86
N ALA A 389 10.65 -1.01 30.02
CA ALA A 389 10.17 0.37 30.11
C ALA A 389 9.46 0.85 28.82
N CYS A 390 9.81 0.32 27.65
CA CYS A 390 9.09 0.65 26.41
C CYS A 390 7.69 0.02 26.40
N GLU A 391 7.53 -1.21 26.90
CA GLU A 391 6.24 -1.90 26.95
C GLU A 391 5.20 -1.15 27.78
N GLU A 392 5.61 -0.48 28.86
CA GLU A 392 4.70 0.28 29.73
C GLU A 392 4.12 1.55 29.04
N HIS A 393 4.78 2.04 27.99
CA HIS A 393 4.44 3.29 27.33
C HIS A 393 3.94 3.13 25.89
N MET A 394 3.89 1.87 25.38
CA MET A 394 3.38 1.56 24.04
C MET A 394 1.97 0.96 24.12
N ASP A 395 1.20 1.14 23.05
CA ASP A 395 0.04 0.27 22.79
C ASP A 395 0.56 -1.12 22.43
N LEU A 396 0.79 -1.93 23.48
CA LEU A 396 1.43 -3.24 23.36
C LEU A 396 0.67 -4.17 22.41
N GLN A 397 -0.68 -4.14 22.47
CA GLN A 397 -1.50 -5.01 21.64
C GLN A 397 -1.40 -4.66 20.16
N ARG A 398 -1.43 -3.38 19.84
CA ARG A 398 -1.22 -2.88 18.50
C ARG A 398 0.18 -3.22 17.98
N CYS A 399 1.20 -3.07 18.82
CA CYS A 399 2.59 -3.40 18.48
C CYS A 399 2.80 -4.90 18.23
N LEU A 400 2.22 -5.78 19.08
CA LEU A 400 2.30 -7.23 18.91
C LEU A 400 1.57 -7.67 17.64
N ARG A 401 0.39 -7.12 17.36
CA ARG A 401 -0.34 -7.38 16.11
C ARG A 401 0.48 -6.99 14.89
N ALA A 402 1.00 -5.76 14.88
CA ALA A 402 1.86 -5.29 13.79
C ALA A 402 3.08 -6.20 13.58
N MET A 403 3.71 -6.68 14.67
CA MET A 403 4.84 -7.58 14.55
C MET A 403 4.46 -8.94 13.95
N VAL A 404 3.31 -9.51 14.35
CA VAL A 404 2.79 -10.75 13.77
C VAL A 404 2.50 -10.57 12.28
N GLU A 405 1.84 -9.48 11.89
CA GLU A 405 1.53 -9.16 10.50
C GLU A 405 2.80 -9.00 9.65
N LEU A 406 3.81 -8.27 10.15
CA LEU A 406 5.09 -8.09 9.48
C LEU A 406 5.84 -9.42 9.29
N CYS A 407 5.90 -10.25 10.33
CA CYS A 407 6.54 -11.56 10.25
C CYS A 407 5.79 -12.51 9.30
N ALA A 408 4.46 -12.51 9.34
CA ALA A 408 3.63 -13.32 8.44
C ALA A 408 3.78 -12.86 6.98
N GLY A 409 3.76 -11.55 6.72
CA GLY A 409 3.97 -10.98 5.38
C GLY A 409 5.30 -11.42 4.75
N ASP A 410 6.37 -11.43 5.54
CA ASP A 410 7.72 -11.86 5.13
C ASP A 410 7.89 -13.40 5.11
N GLY A 411 6.87 -14.19 5.48
CA GLY A 411 6.96 -15.65 5.56
C GLY A 411 7.75 -16.18 6.76
N ARG A 412 8.02 -15.34 7.77
CA ARG A 412 8.67 -15.72 9.02
C ARG A 412 7.64 -16.28 10.01
N ARG A 413 6.97 -17.38 9.59
CA ARG A 413 5.85 -18.01 10.29
C ARG A 413 6.16 -18.34 11.75
N ASP A 414 7.31 -18.96 12.01
CA ASP A 414 7.67 -19.39 13.36
C ASP A 414 7.92 -18.20 14.31
N GLU A 415 8.48 -17.11 13.77
CA GLU A 415 8.65 -15.87 14.53
C GLU A 415 7.27 -15.22 14.79
N ALA A 416 6.36 -15.21 13.82
CA ALA A 416 4.99 -14.74 14.01
C ALA A 416 4.26 -15.51 15.12
N LEU A 417 4.37 -16.85 15.13
CA LEU A 417 3.80 -17.71 16.16
C LEU A 417 4.37 -17.42 17.57
N GLN A 418 5.67 -17.10 17.67
CA GLN A 418 6.26 -16.67 18.95
C GLN A 418 5.60 -15.40 19.49
N TYR A 419 5.34 -14.41 18.62
CA TYR A 419 4.65 -13.17 19.03
C TYR A 419 3.17 -13.40 19.37
N VAL A 420 2.49 -14.35 18.74
CA VAL A 420 1.15 -14.79 19.15
C VAL A 420 1.16 -15.33 20.58
N GLU A 421 2.14 -16.18 20.93
CA GLU A 421 2.28 -16.71 22.31
C GLU A 421 2.59 -15.60 23.33
N ILE A 422 3.46 -14.65 22.99
CA ILE A 422 3.75 -13.48 23.84
C ILE A 422 2.46 -12.68 24.07
N ALA A 423 1.69 -12.44 23.02
CA ALA A 423 0.43 -11.70 23.10
C ALA A 423 -0.57 -12.39 24.03
N ARG A 424 -0.73 -13.71 23.92
CA ARG A 424 -1.61 -14.49 24.82
C ARG A 424 -1.25 -14.35 26.29
N GLY A 425 0.04 -14.22 26.58
CA GLY A 425 0.55 -14.01 27.95
C GLY A 425 0.28 -12.59 28.50
N LYS A 426 -0.14 -11.64 27.64
CA LYS A 426 -0.32 -10.23 27.99
C LYS A 426 -1.72 -9.73 27.60
N PRO A 427 -2.82 -10.21 28.25
CA PRO A 427 -4.18 -9.89 27.87
C PRO A 427 -4.47 -8.40 27.99
N SER A 428 -5.23 -7.84 27.05
CA SER A 428 -5.75 -6.48 27.11
C SER A 428 -6.89 -6.40 28.13
N GLN A 429 -6.98 -5.24 28.81
CA GLN A 429 -8.10 -4.94 29.70
C GLN A 429 -9.32 -4.34 28.96
N ASP A 430 -9.15 -3.92 27.70
CA ASP A 430 -10.13 -3.19 26.92
C ASP A 430 -11.11 -4.10 26.16
N VAL A 431 -10.80 -5.40 26.06
CA VAL A 431 -11.62 -6.39 25.34
C VAL A 431 -11.93 -7.57 26.24
N SER A 432 -13.08 -8.23 26.00
CA SER A 432 -13.42 -9.43 26.75
C SER A 432 -12.37 -10.53 26.53
N GLN A 433 -12.11 -11.34 27.57
CA GLN A 433 -11.16 -12.45 27.47
C GLN A 433 -11.52 -13.41 26.33
N PHE A 434 -12.80 -13.59 26.04
CA PHE A 434 -13.28 -14.42 24.95
C PHE A 434 -12.87 -13.85 23.58
N GLU A 435 -13.14 -12.58 23.33
CA GLU A 435 -12.78 -11.90 22.07
C GLU A 435 -11.26 -11.86 21.89
N TYR A 436 -10.53 -11.62 22.98
CA TYR A 436 -9.08 -11.61 22.97
C TYR A 436 -8.50 -12.97 22.54
N GLN A 437 -8.94 -14.05 23.18
CA GLN A 437 -8.51 -15.40 22.84
C GLN A 437 -8.91 -15.80 21.42
N TRP A 438 -10.17 -15.47 21.04
CA TRP A 438 -10.68 -15.70 19.70
C TRP A 438 -9.78 -15.08 18.61
N ASN A 439 -9.47 -13.81 18.75
CA ASN A 439 -8.67 -13.10 17.75
C ASN A 439 -7.27 -13.70 17.59
N TRP A 440 -6.61 -14.06 18.68
CA TRP A 440 -5.29 -14.68 18.62
C TRP A 440 -5.34 -16.14 18.14
N ASP A 441 -6.37 -16.89 18.47
CA ASP A 441 -6.56 -18.26 17.97
C ASP A 441 -6.84 -18.27 16.47
N MET A 442 -7.60 -17.30 15.95
CA MET A 442 -7.82 -17.11 14.51
C MET A 442 -6.53 -16.75 13.78
N THR A 443 -5.73 -15.86 14.37
CA THR A 443 -4.42 -15.49 13.82
C THR A 443 -3.48 -16.71 13.80
N GLU A 444 -3.43 -17.48 14.89
CA GLU A 444 -2.66 -18.72 14.95
C GLU A 444 -3.13 -19.74 13.91
N LEU A 445 -4.43 -19.91 13.74
CA LEU A 445 -4.99 -20.83 12.74
C LEU A 445 -4.49 -20.47 11.33
N ALA A 446 -4.57 -19.20 10.96
CA ALA A 446 -4.09 -18.74 9.65
C ALA A 446 -2.60 -19.05 9.44
N LEU A 447 -1.76 -18.81 10.46
CA LEU A 447 -0.33 -19.10 10.41
C LEU A 447 -0.03 -20.61 10.33
N ARG A 448 -0.76 -21.43 11.11
CA ARG A 448 -0.52 -22.88 11.12
C ARG A 448 -1.01 -23.56 9.85
N LEU A 449 -2.04 -23.04 9.21
CA LEU A 449 -2.51 -23.53 7.90
C LEU A 449 -1.49 -23.35 6.77
N GLU A 450 -0.47 -22.50 6.94
CA GLU A 450 0.65 -22.44 5.99
C GLU A 450 1.46 -23.76 5.93
N ASP A 451 1.40 -24.56 6.98
CA ASP A 451 1.95 -25.91 7.03
C ASP A 451 0.88 -26.87 7.60
N PRO A 452 0.08 -27.53 6.74
CA PRO A 452 -0.96 -28.46 7.17
C PRO A 452 -0.44 -29.66 7.99
N SER A 453 0.88 -29.92 7.99
CA SER A 453 1.50 -30.98 8.78
C SER A 453 1.86 -30.56 10.21
N ASP A 454 1.63 -29.29 10.59
CA ASP A 454 1.92 -28.76 11.91
C ASP A 454 1.15 -29.54 13.01
N PRO A 455 1.85 -30.20 13.94
CA PRO A 455 1.19 -31.02 14.97
C PRO A 455 0.28 -30.20 15.92
N ALA A 456 0.49 -28.88 16.03
CA ALA A 456 -0.34 -28.01 16.87
C ALA A 456 -1.63 -27.56 16.18
N LEU A 457 -1.79 -27.81 14.86
CA LEU A 457 -3.00 -27.48 14.14
C LEU A 457 -4.23 -28.26 14.67
N LYS A 458 -4.07 -29.56 14.93
CA LYS A 458 -5.17 -30.40 15.40
C LYS A 458 -5.73 -29.95 16.75
N PRO A 459 -4.93 -29.75 17.83
CA PRO A 459 -5.43 -29.23 19.10
C PRO A 459 -6.13 -27.87 18.96
N LEU A 460 -5.64 -27.01 18.06
CA LEU A 460 -6.27 -25.72 17.79
C LEU A 460 -7.63 -25.90 17.13
N LEU A 461 -7.76 -26.75 16.12
CA LEU A 461 -9.04 -27.08 15.49
C LEU A 461 -10.04 -27.71 16.47
N ASP A 462 -9.58 -28.60 17.36
CA ASP A 462 -10.43 -29.18 18.42
C ASP A 462 -10.99 -28.07 19.35
N ARG A 463 -10.19 -27.03 19.64
CA ARG A 463 -10.66 -25.85 20.39
C ARG A 463 -11.75 -25.08 19.63
N PHE A 464 -11.59 -24.89 18.31
CA PHE A 464 -12.63 -24.26 17.48
C PHE A 464 -13.94 -25.07 17.49
N VAL A 465 -13.85 -26.37 17.40
CA VAL A 465 -15.04 -27.25 17.41
C VAL A 465 -15.74 -27.23 18.76
N HIS A 466 -15.00 -27.41 19.86
CA HIS A 466 -15.63 -27.68 21.17
C HIS A 466 -15.85 -26.42 22.01
N TYR A 467 -15.04 -25.38 21.86
CA TYR A 467 -15.13 -24.17 22.69
C TYR A 467 -15.78 -22.99 21.97
N TYR A 468 -15.42 -22.74 20.68
CA TYR A 468 -15.94 -21.59 19.94
C TYR A 468 -17.23 -21.88 19.19
N SER A 469 -17.36 -23.03 18.51
CA SER A 469 -18.53 -23.35 17.67
C SER A 469 -19.88 -23.25 18.41
N PRO A 470 -20.00 -23.67 19.68
CA PRO A 470 -21.26 -23.50 20.42
C PRO A 470 -21.62 -22.04 20.71
N LYS A 471 -20.62 -21.12 20.73
CA LYS A 471 -20.79 -19.70 21.07
C LYS A 471 -20.93 -18.81 19.84
N VAL A 472 -20.30 -19.19 18.73
CA VAL A 472 -20.26 -18.45 17.47
C VAL A 472 -20.53 -19.40 16.29
N PRO A 473 -21.76 -19.90 16.10
CA PRO A 473 -22.05 -20.93 15.09
C PRO A 473 -21.70 -20.52 13.65
N GLN A 474 -21.82 -19.22 13.32
CA GLN A 474 -21.57 -18.70 11.99
C GLN A 474 -20.08 -18.79 11.56
N MET A 475 -19.16 -18.95 12.51
CA MET A 475 -17.74 -19.08 12.20
C MET A 475 -17.39 -20.35 11.45
N ARG A 476 -18.22 -21.41 11.58
CA ARG A 476 -17.93 -22.73 10.99
C ARG A 476 -17.68 -22.63 9.49
N GLY A 477 -18.59 -21.98 8.75
CA GLY A 477 -18.46 -21.85 7.29
C GLY A 477 -17.18 -21.13 6.88
N TYR A 478 -16.78 -20.09 7.62
CA TYR A 478 -15.53 -19.37 7.36
C TYR A 478 -14.29 -20.24 7.58
N ILE A 479 -14.24 -20.98 8.70
CA ILE A 479 -13.10 -21.88 8.96
C ILE A 479 -13.07 -23.03 7.96
N GLU A 480 -14.22 -23.65 7.60
CA GLU A 480 -14.26 -24.69 6.57
C GLU A 480 -13.76 -24.19 5.22
N GLN A 481 -14.05 -22.95 4.84
CA GLN A 481 -13.50 -22.33 3.64
C GLN A 481 -11.97 -22.16 3.74
N MET A 482 -11.44 -21.67 4.87
CA MET A 482 -9.99 -21.58 5.09
C MET A 482 -9.34 -22.96 4.98
N LEU A 483 -9.86 -23.97 5.67
CA LEU A 483 -9.33 -25.34 5.64
C LEU A 483 -9.31 -25.92 4.23
N SER A 484 -10.40 -25.72 3.46
CA SER A 484 -10.50 -26.15 2.07
C SER A 484 -9.40 -25.55 1.18
N THR A 485 -9.03 -24.28 1.40
CA THR A 485 -7.96 -23.60 0.67
C THR A 485 -6.61 -24.32 0.82
N TYR A 486 -6.36 -24.91 1.98
CA TYR A 486 -5.11 -25.61 2.27
C TYR A 486 -5.22 -27.15 2.17
N GLY A 487 -6.36 -27.67 1.69
CA GLY A 487 -6.61 -29.10 1.58
C GLY A 487 -6.70 -29.82 2.92
N VAL A 488 -7.03 -29.11 3.99
CA VAL A 488 -7.21 -29.68 5.34
C VAL A 488 -8.65 -30.13 5.51
N PRO A 489 -8.91 -31.40 5.92
CA PRO A 489 -10.27 -31.90 6.14
C PRO A 489 -11.00 -31.12 7.23
N SER A 490 -12.30 -30.90 7.05
CA SER A 490 -13.14 -30.25 8.07
C SER A 490 -13.24 -31.12 9.33
N PRO A 491 -12.91 -30.62 10.53
CA PRO A 491 -13.04 -31.37 11.76
C PRO A 491 -14.49 -31.63 12.16
N TRP A 492 -15.46 -30.93 11.56
CA TRP A 492 -16.90 -31.13 11.79
C TRP A 492 -17.50 -32.27 10.97
N GLU A 493 -16.88 -32.74 9.90
CA GLU A 493 -17.36 -33.89 9.12
C GLU A 493 -17.39 -35.18 9.93
N SER A 494 -16.44 -35.34 10.85
CA SER A 494 -16.36 -36.48 11.75
C SER A 494 -17.51 -36.55 12.77
N ILE A 495 -18.21 -35.41 13.02
CA ILE A 495 -19.30 -35.30 13.99
C ILE A 495 -20.66 -35.49 13.31
N SER A 496 -20.77 -35.31 11.99
CA SER A 496 -22.04 -35.35 11.24
C SER A 496 -22.61 -36.76 11.04
N ILE A 497 -21.90 -37.82 11.45
CA ILE A 497 -22.36 -39.21 11.31
C ILE A 497 -23.45 -39.59 12.35
N VAL A 498 -23.75 -38.73 13.33
CA VAL A 498 -24.65 -39.10 14.44
C VAL A 498 -25.99 -38.35 14.42
N THR A 499 -26.22 -37.34 13.57
CA THR A 499 -27.52 -36.64 13.51
C THR A 499 -28.01 -36.42 12.09
N SER A 500 -28.71 -37.43 11.53
CA SER A 500 -29.56 -37.29 10.36
C SER A 500 -30.89 -36.70 10.75
N ALA A 501 -31.16 -35.44 10.48
CA ALA A 501 -32.49 -34.88 10.22
C ALA A 501 -32.40 -33.50 9.57
N SER A 502 -32.94 -33.43 8.38
CA SER A 502 -33.28 -32.32 7.51
C SER A 502 -33.42 -30.92 8.13
N ALA A 503 -32.65 -29.96 7.64
CA ALA A 503 -33.11 -28.58 7.48
C ALA A 503 -32.30 -27.94 6.33
N SER A 504 -33.01 -27.62 5.27
CA SER A 504 -32.53 -26.82 4.16
C SER A 504 -32.22 -25.40 4.64
N VAL A 505 -30.95 -25.04 4.73
CA VAL A 505 -30.51 -23.68 5.02
C VAL A 505 -29.97 -23.08 3.72
N THR A 506 -30.65 -22.05 3.23
CA THR A 506 -30.15 -21.18 2.17
C THR A 506 -28.85 -20.53 2.64
N SER A 507 -27.75 -20.89 1.99
CA SER A 507 -26.43 -20.37 2.27
C SER A 507 -26.32 -18.91 1.83
N ALA A 508 -26.35 -17.99 2.79
CA ALA A 508 -25.81 -16.65 2.56
C ALA A 508 -24.28 -16.77 2.56
N VAL A 509 -23.68 -16.61 1.40
CA VAL A 509 -22.22 -16.59 1.25
C VAL A 509 -21.71 -15.31 1.90
N TRP A 510 -20.91 -15.46 2.95
CA TRP A 510 -20.20 -14.34 3.57
C TRP A 510 -19.01 -13.94 2.68
N SER A 511 -18.89 -12.64 2.36
CA SER A 511 -17.74 -12.07 1.63
C SER A 511 -16.86 -11.28 2.61
N PRO A 512 -15.52 -11.41 2.58
CA PRO A 512 -14.60 -10.66 3.46
C PRO A 512 -14.74 -9.14 3.38
N ASN A 513 -15.37 -8.62 2.33
CA ASN A 513 -15.61 -7.19 2.11
C ASN A 513 -17.09 -6.80 2.22
N ALA A 514 -17.98 -7.66 2.76
CA ALA A 514 -19.35 -7.26 2.99
C ALA A 514 -19.44 -6.41 4.26
N PRO A 515 -20.06 -5.22 4.21
CA PRO A 515 -20.31 -4.44 5.40
C PRO A 515 -21.18 -5.26 6.38
N ALA A 516 -20.78 -5.29 7.64
CA ALA A 516 -21.49 -6.00 8.69
C ALA A 516 -22.96 -5.53 8.77
N PRO A 517 -23.92 -6.44 9.01
CA PRO A 517 -25.29 -6.04 9.26
C PRO A 517 -25.35 -5.11 10.46
N ALA A 518 -26.06 -4.01 10.32
CA ALA A 518 -26.23 -2.99 11.35
C ALA A 518 -26.80 -3.59 12.65
N ALA A 519 -26.18 -3.21 13.75
CA ALA A 519 -26.61 -3.34 15.13
C ALA A 519 -26.43 -4.70 15.81
N SER A 520 -25.26 -4.92 16.35
CA SER A 520 -25.05 -5.36 17.74
C SER A 520 -23.60 -5.03 18.13
N PRO A 521 -23.31 -4.56 19.34
CA PRO A 521 -22.00 -4.07 19.73
C PRO A 521 -21.09 -5.22 20.13
N SER A 522 -20.61 -5.97 19.15
CA SER A 522 -19.46 -6.86 19.31
C SER A 522 -18.65 -6.81 18.00
N LYS A 523 -17.63 -5.97 18.00
CA LYS A 523 -16.66 -5.91 16.92
C LYS A 523 -15.73 -7.11 17.05
N LEU A 524 -16.13 -8.27 16.55
CA LEU A 524 -15.19 -9.36 16.27
C LEU A 524 -14.40 -8.96 15.04
N TRP A 525 -13.10 -8.70 15.23
CA TRP A 525 -12.16 -8.44 14.15
C TRP A 525 -11.85 -9.76 13.42
N LEU A 526 -11.93 -9.74 12.10
CA LEU A 526 -11.49 -10.84 11.24
C LEU A 526 -10.25 -10.41 10.47
N PRO A 527 -9.21 -11.26 10.33
CA PRO A 527 -8.00 -10.93 9.57
C PRO A 527 -8.37 -10.59 8.12
N GLY A 528 -8.09 -9.34 7.68
CA GLY A 528 -8.34 -8.85 6.32
C GLY A 528 -9.22 -7.61 6.21
N GLU A 529 -9.68 -6.99 7.30
CA GLU A 529 -10.29 -5.66 7.29
C GLU A 529 -9.27 -4.54 7.53
#